data_ee3f12bed2081f636c8711608669f1a8
#
_entry.id   ee3f12bed2081f636c8711608669f1a8
#
_cell.length_a   1.000
_cell.length_b   1.000
_cell.length_c   1.000
_cell.angle_alpha   90.00
_cell.angle_beta   90.00
_cell.angle_gamma   90.00
#
_symmetry.space_group_name_H-M   'P 1'
#
loop_
_entity.id
_entity.type
_entity.pdbx_description
1 polymer ?
#
loop_
_entity_poly.entity_id
_entity_poly.type
_entity_poly.pdbx_seq_one_letter_code
_entity_poly.pdbx_strand_id
1 'polypeptide(L)'
;MLEFILIFGVIAVVLTVTALASGLVERSLLSFPLIFLGLGFLLGRHGIGELEIGPQSPLIEVVGTLTLALVLFLDALKLQVNELGKRWLVPALILGPGTGLIIAVGALPFGLFLNFGWILAFIGGAVLASTDPVVLREIVRDSRIPRSVRQVLKIEAGMNDLVVLPVVLVLIAVATDQGGSLGGWLVFLFKLLLLGPVIGFAVGGLGSWVMNWMDEKITIRREHQSLYGVGLVFASYSAATAAGGDGFLGAFAAGLAVVMINQSLCDCFMEYGEVTSEMAMLLAFVLFGVVLSGLLGTVDIVPTLALAALVVFVIRPAVLGAVLAKARMSWQAHAFVSWFGPRGLNSLLLALLVVQAGIPGSELLLATVGVVVMASVAIHGGTAVPVGAWYGRIAAEETLEEERESTVVGLFGGHQGAVPMLTPDELVGRLTRPSPPLILDVRTRASYNHDGTRIPGSIRVLPDAAIEWAMDCLPGQELVTYCSSLDGATSVRVAQQLRGLGFITFVLSEGIEGWRKNYPLEFVEVAV
;
A
#
# COMPACT_ATOMS: atom_id res chain seq x y z
N MET A 1 -22.59 6.14 32.81
CA MET A 1 -22.97 4.72 32.68
C MET A 1 -23.60 4.42 31.32
N LEU A 2 -24.52 5.25 30.83
CA LEU A 2 -25.14 5.07 29.50
C LEU A 2 -24.12 5.13 28.37
N GLU A 3 -23.23 6.12 28.35
CA GLU A 3 -22.14 6.23 27.34
C GLU A 3 -21.24 5.00 27.30
N PHE A 4 -20.91 4.44 28.47
CA PHE A 4 -20.12 3.22 28.57
C PHE A 4 -20.82 2.02 27.91
N ILE A 5 -22.13 1.86 28.18
CA ILE A 5 -22.95 0.80 27.57
C ILE A 5 -23.03 0.98 26.05
N LEU A 6 -23.18 2.22 25.57
CA LEU A 6 -23.22 2.54 24.13
C LEU A 6 -21.89 2.23 23.45
N ILE A 7 -20.74 2.58 24.06
CA ILE A 7 -19.41 2.25 23.52
C ILE A 7 -19.23 0.74 23.40
N PHE A 8 -19.60 -0.04 24.44
CA PHE A 8 -19.56 -1.50 24.35
C PHE A 8 -20.51 -2.05 23.28
N GLY A 9 -21.69 -1.45 23.15
CA GLY A 9 -22.65 -1.80 22.11
C GLY A 9 -22.06 -1.55 20.70
N VAL A 10 -21.40 -0.41 20.49
CA VAL A 10 -20.72 -0.09 19.23
C VAL A 10 -19.61 -1.11 18.93
N ILE A 11 -18.75 -1.40 19.90
CA ILE A 11 -17.70 -2.41 19.74
C ILE A 11 -18.30 -3.77 19.37
N ALA A 12 -19.34 -4.20 20.06
CA ALA A 12 -20.02 -5.47 19.80
C ALA A 12 -20.61 -5.50 18.37
N VAL A 13 -21.26 -4.42 17.92
CA VAL A 13 -21.83 -4.31 16.58
C VAL A 13 -20.71 -4.34 15.54
N VAL A 14 -19.61 -3.58 15.72
CA VAL A 14 -18.45 -3.57 14.81
C VAL A 14 -17.92 -5.00 14.63
N LEU A 15 -17.62 -5.69 15.72
CA LEU A 15 -17.07 -7.05 15.68
C LEU A 15 -18.03 -8.04 15.03
N THR A 16 -19.30 -8.00 15.40
CA THR A 16 -20.32 -8.94 14.89
C THR A 16 -20.60 -8.70 13.41
N VAL A 17 -20.80 -7.44 13.01
CA VAL A 17 -21.09 -7.10 11.61
C VAL A 17 -19.88 -7.41 10.72
N THR A 18 -18.66 -7.09 11.15
CA THR A 18 -17.46 -7.44 10.39
C THR A 18 -17.36 -8.94 10.14
N ALA A 19 -17.55 -9.75 11.20
CA ALA A 19 -17.45 -11.20 11.10
C ALA A 19 -18.54 -11.82 10.20
N LEU A 20 -19.81 -11.40 10.38
CA LEU A 20 -20.96 -11.98 9.67
C LEU A 20 -21.11 -11.44 8.23
N ALA A 21 -20.74 -10.19 7.99
CA ALA A 21 -20.93 -9.54 6.70
C ALA A 21 -19.70 -9.63 5.79
N SER A 22 -18.57 -10.20 6.23
CA SER A 22 -17.32 -10.23 5.47
C SER A 22 -17.51 -10.75 4.04
N GLY A 23 -18.07 -11.93 3.88
CA GLY A 23 -18.29 -12.53 2.57
C GLY A 23 -19.35 -11.83 1.70
N LEU A 24 -20.26 -11.05 2.31
CA LEU A 24 -21.25 -10.25 1.59
C LEU A 24 -20.64 -8.92 1.11
N VAL A 25 -19.85 -8.28 1.96
CA VAL A 25 -19.18 -6.99 1.66
C VAL A 25 -18.12 -7.17 0.57
N GLU A 26 -17.33 -8.24 0.63
CA GLU A 26 -16.34 -8.57 -0.41
C GLU A 26 -16.95 -8.74 -1.81
N ARG A 27 -18.23 -9.10 -1.90
CA ARG A 27 -18.98 -9.26 -3.15
C ARG A 27 -19.84 -8.06 -3.52
N SER A 28 -19.88 -7.03 -2.67
CA SER A 28 -20.72 -5.84 -2.84
C SER A 28 -19.90 -4.64 -3.31
N LEU A 29 -20.60 -3.58 -3.75
CA LEU A 29 -20.00 -2.28 -4.04
C LEU A 29 -19.71 -1.45 -2.78
N LEU A 30 -20.09 -1.97 -1.59
CA LEU A 30 -19.91 -1.29 -0.32
C LEU A 30 -18.63 -1.80 0.35
N SER A 31 -17.76 -0.89 0.74
CA SER A 31 -16.57 -1.22 1.53
C SER A 31 -16.87 -1.12 3.03
N PHE A 32 -16.16 -1.91 3.85
CA PHE A 32 -16.27 -1.83 5.33
C PHE A 32 -16.07 -0.41 5.87
N PRO A 33 -15.05 0.36 5.42
CA PRO A 33 -14.89 1.77 5.82
C PRO A 33 -16.16 2.60 5.65
N LEU A 34 -16.85 2.46 4.52
CA LEU A 34 -18.07 3.23 4.24
C LEU A 34 -19.23 2.82 5.15
N ILE A 35 -19.39 1.52 5.40
CA ILE A 35 -20.44 0.99 6.28
C ILE A 35 -20.25 1.51 7.71
N PHE A 36 -19.04 1.41 8.26
CA PHE A 36 -18.77 1.79 9.64
C PHE A 36 -18.73 3.30 9.85
N LEU A 37 -18.21 4.06 8.88
CA LEU A 37 -18.32 5.51 8.89
C LEU A 37 -19.79 5.96 8.85
N GLY A 38 -20.59 5.33 7.98
CA GLY A 38 -22.03 5.58 7.88
C GLY A 38 -22.79 5.18 9.14
N LEU A 39 -22.45 4.03 9.76
CA LEU A 39 -23.02 3.62 11.04
C LEU A 39 -22.72 4.64 12.14
N GLY A 40 -21.48 5.09 12.25
CA GLY A 40 -21.09 6.13 13.20
C GLY A 40 -21.85 7.44 12.96
N PHE A 41 -21.98 7.85 11.69
CA PHE A 41 -22.75 9.03 11.33
C PHE A 41 -24.23 8.93 11.73
N LEU A 42 -24.86 7.76 11.54
CA LEU A 42 -26.23 7.49 11.95
C LEU A 42 -26.40 7.50 13.48
N LEU A 43 -25.41 7.04 14.24
CA LEU A 43 -25.44 7.05 15.71
C LEU A 43 -25.18 8.45 16.29
N GLY A 44 -24.55 9.33 15.51
CA GLY A 44 -24.23 10.69 15.91
C GLY A 44 -25.40 11.67 15.83
N ARG A 45 -25.11 12.95 16.06
CA ARG A 45 -26.08 14.04 16.28
C ARG A 45 -27.11 14.22 15.16
N HIS A 46 -26.71 14.07 13.89
CA HIS A 46 -27.60 14.24 12.74
C HIS A 46 -28.31 12.93 12.31
N GLY A 47 -28.10 11.84 13.06
CA GLY A 47 -28.82 10.58 12.90
C GLY A 47 -29.80 10.33 14.03
N ILE A 48 -29.55 9.25 14.82
CA ILE A 48 -30.39 8.87 15.98
C ILE A 48 -30.12 9.79 17.18
N GLY A 49 -28.92 10.42 17.23
CA GLY A 49 -28.55 11.36 18.28
C GLY A 49 -28.14 10.72 19.62
N GLU A 50 -27.86 9.40 19.63
CA GLU A 50 -27.54 8.67 20.85
C GLU A 50 -26.08 8.87 21.33
N LEU A 51 -25.18 9.28 20.43
CA LEU A 51 -23.77 9.49 20.72
C LEU A 51 -23.35 10.93 20.37
N GLU A 52 -22.83 11.65 21.36
CA GLU A 52 -22.17 12.95 21.17
C GLU A 52 -20.69 12.83 21.54
N ILE A 53 -19.83 12.65 20.53
CA ILE A 53 -18.38 12.60 20.70
C ILE A 53 -17.78 13.77 19.92
N GLY A 54 -17.14 14.70 20.64
CA GLY A 54 -16.41 15.79 20.02
C GLY A 54 -15.03 15.34 19.52
N PRO A 55 -14.41 16.10 18.59
CA PRO A 55 -13.09 15.76 18.05
C PRO A 55 -11.96 15.90 19.08
N GLN A 56 -12.21 16.56 20.22
CA GLN A 56 -11.27 16.72 21.33
C GLN A 56 -11.54 15.72 22.47
N SER A 57 -12.43 14.73 22.25
CA SER A 57 -12.73 13.71 23.25
C SER A 57 -11.50 12.80 23.47
N PRO A 58 -11.15 12.49 24.76
CA PRO A 58 -10.06 11.55 25.05
C PRO A 58 -10.23 10.18 24.40
N LEU A 59 -11.47 9.74 24.15
CA LEU A 59 -11.75 8.46 23.50
C LEU A 59 -11.22 8.44 22.05
N ILE A 60 -11.54 9.47 21.26
CA ILE A 60 -11.09 9.51 19.87
C ILE A 60 -9.58 9.76 19.77
N GLU A 61 -9.03 10.52 20.73
CA GLU A 61 -7.59 10.73 20.83
C GLU A 61 -6.86 9.39 21.09
N VAL A 62 -7.27 8.62 22.08
CA VAL A 62 -6.65 7.32 22.40
C VAL A 62 -6.83 6.33 21.26
N VAL A 63 -8.05 6.14 20.75
CA VAL A 63 -8.31 5.20 19.65
C VAL A 63 -7.57 5.62 18.38
N GLY A 64 -7.58 6.92 18.06
CA GLY A 64 -6.85 7.45 16.90
C GLY A 64 -5.34 7.24 17.00
N THR A 65 -4.75 7.55 18.15
CA THR A 65 -3.32 7.37 18.40
C THR A 65 -2.91 5.90 18.32
N LEU A 66 -3.65 5.01 18.98
CA LEU A 66 -3.37 3.57 18.95
C LEU A 66 -3.50 3.02 17.53
N THR A 67 -4.55 3.42 16.81
CA THR A 67 -4.78 2.97 15.44
C THR A 67 -3.66 3.44 14.50
N LEU A 68 -3.29 4.71 14.55
CA LEU A 68 -2.23 5.26 13.69
C LEU A 68 -0.88 4.61 13.98
N ALA A 69 -0.52 4.42 15.27
CA ALA A 69 0.72 3.74 15.64
C ALA A 69 0.76 2.29 15.14
N LEU A 70 -0.34 1.54 15.27
CA LEU A 70 -0.46 0.16 14.76
C LEU A 70 -0.35 0.12 13.23
N VAL A 71 -1.04 1.01 12.52
CA VAL A 71 -1.01 1.06 11.06
C VAL A 71 0.39 1.36 10.55
N LEU A 72 1.06 2.38 11.10
CA LEU A 72 2.42 2.75 10.70
C LEU A 72 3.43 1.63 10.97
N PHE A 73 3.32 0.95 12.10
CA PHE A 73 4.16 -0.21 12.40
C PHE A 73 3.94 -1.34 11.39
N LEU A 74 2.68 -1.67 11.06
CA LEU A 74 2.34 -2.68 10.05
C LEU A 74 2.81 -2.28 8.65
N ASP A 75 2.71 -1.02 8.29
CA ASP A 75 3.20 -0.53 7.00
C ASP A 75 4.72 -0.70 6.90
N ALA A 76 5.45 -0.47 8.00
CA ALA A 76 6.88 -0.77 8.07
C ALA A 76 7.18 -2.27 7.90
N LEU A 77 6.37 -3.17 8.47
CA LEU A 77 6.53 -4.63 8.31
C LEU A 77 6.29 -5.09 6.86
N LYS A 78 5.39 -4.42 6.14
CA LYS A 78 5.08 -4.72 4.73
C LYS A 78 6.18 -4.27 3.75
N LEU A 79 7.18 -3.50 4.24
CA LEU A 79 8.28 -3.04 3.41
C LEU A 79 9.25 -4.19 3.09
N GLN A 80 9.41 -4.47 1.82
CA GLN A 80 10.43 -5.40 1.34
C GLN A 80 11.78 -4.67 1.25
N VAL A 81 12.44 -4.50 2.40
CA VAL A 81 13.71 -3.74 2.53
C VAL A 81 14.79 -4.24 1.58
N ASN A 82 14.83 -5.55 1.32
CA ASN A 82 15.79 -6.16 0.39
C ASN A 82 15.58 -5.75 -1.07
N GLU A 83 14.34 -5.46 -1.48
CA GLU A 83 14.04 -4.96 -2.82
C GLU A 83 14.29 -3.44 -2.94
N LEU A 84 14.01 -2.68 -1.88
CA LEU A 84 14.24 -1.23 -1.83
C LEU A 84 15.74 -0.86 -1.88
N GLY A 85 16.61 -1.61 -1.24
CA GLY A 85 18.04 -1.28 -1.10
C GLY A 85 18.81 -1.21 -2.42
N LYS A 86 18.36 -1.90 -3.47
CA LYS A 86 19.02 -1.90 -4.78
C LYS A 86 18.40 -0.93 -5.80
N ARG A 87 17.16 -0.43 -5.57
CA ARG A 87 16.36 0.26 -6.59
C ARG A 87 15.40 1.30 -6.02
N TRP A 88 15.85 2.13 -5.09
CA TRP A 88 15.07 3.15 -4.37
C TRP A 88 14.57 4.33 -5.23
N LEU A 89 15.09 4.50 -6.46
CA LEU A 89 14.82 5.68 -7.27
C LEU A 89 13.34 5.87 -7.63
N VAL A 90 12.63 4.79 -7.93
CA VAL A 90 11.22 4.87 -8.35
C VAL A 90 10.28 5.15 -7.19
N PRO A 91 10.36 4.42 -6.06
CA PRO A 91 9.67 4.82 -4.85
C PRO A 91 9.95 6.27 -4.47
N ALA A 92 11.22 6.71 -4.54
CA ALA A 92 11.59 8.09 -4.24
C ALA A 92 10.94 9.13 -5.17
N LEU A 93 10.79 8.83 -6.46
CA LEU A 93 10.11 9.73 -7.41
C LEU A 93 8.61 9.84 -7.13
N ILE A 94 7.95 8.74 -6.82
CA ILE A 94 6.52 8.72 -6.51
C ILE A 94 6.27 9.39 -5.15
N LEU A 95 7.04 8.99 -4.12
CA LEU A 95 6.85 9.44 -2.75
C LEU A 95 7.41 10.85 -2.49
N GLY A 96 8.50 11.25 -3.15
CA GLY A 96 9.08 12.57 -2.97
C GLY A 96 8.38 13.63 -3.85
N PRO A 97 8.80 13.81 -5.12
CA PRO A 97 8.21 14.83 -6.00
C PRO A 97 6.71 14.63 -6.24
N GLY A 98 6.25 13.37 -6.37
CA GLY A 98 4.85 13.05 -6.60
C GLY A 98 3.97 13.51 -5.43
N THR A 99 4.29 13.08 -4.21
CA THR A 99 3.56 13.48 -3.00
C THR A 99 3.69 14.99 -2.77
N GLY A 100 4.88 15.58 -2.95
CA GLY A 100 5.08 17.01 -2.83
C GLY A 100 4.21 17.83 -3.79
N LEU A 101 4.07 17.39 -5.04
CA LEU A 101 3.18 18.03 -6.02
C LEU A 101 1.70 17.84 -5.66
N ILE A 102 1.30 16.64 -5.19
CA ILE A 102 -0.08 16.40 -4.73
C ILE A 102 -0.43 17.34 -3.56
N ILE A 103 0.49 17.53 -2.60
CA ILE A 103 0.32 18.46 -1.48
C ILE A 103 0.17 19.89 -1.98
N ALA A 104 1.08 20.35 -2.84
CA ALA A 104 1.09 21.73 -3.33
C ALA A 104 -0.16 22.04 -4.17
N VAL A 105 -0.51 21.18 -5.11
CA VAL A 105 -1.70 21.36 -5.96
C VAL A 105 -2.98 21.15 -5.13
N GLY A 106 -2.96 20.20 -4.19
CA GLY A 106 -4.08 19.94 -3.28
C GLY A 106 -4.38 21.09 -2.32
N ALA A 107 -3.37 21.89 -1.95
CA ALA A 107 -3.56 23.08 -1.11
C ALA A 107 -4.34 24.20 -1.82
N LEU A 108 -4.22 24.30 -3.16
CA LEU A 108 -4.84 25.40 -3.91
C LEU A 108 -6.37 25.48 -3.73
N PRO A 109 -7.15 24.40 -3.86
CA PRO A 109 -8.59 24.47 -3.64
C PRO A 109 -8.98 24.87 -2.22
N PHE A 110 -8.23 24.45 -1.19
CA PHE A 110 -8.48 24.88 0.18
C PHE A 110 -8.32 26.40 0.36
N GLY A 111 -7.24 26.97 -0.20
CA GLY A 111 -6.99 28.40 -0.11
C GLY A 111 -7.92 29.23 -1.00
N LEU A 112 -8.20 28.80 -2.23
CA LEU A 112 -8.91 29.59 -3.24
C LEU A 112 -10.43 29.46 -3.17
N PHE A 113 -10.96 28.27 -2.83
CA PHE A 113 -12.40 28.01 -2.86
C PHE A 113 -13.03 28.00 -1.47
N LEU A 114 -12.27 27.52 -0.46
CA LEU A 114 -12.74 27.38 0.91
C LEU A 114 -12.20 28.48 1.83
N ASN A 115 -11.37 29.41 1.33
CA ASN A 115 -10.79 30.53 2.06
C ASN A 115 -10.03 30.13 3.34
N PHE A 116 -9.43 28.94 3.38
CA PHE A 116 -8.53 28.59 4.46
C PHE A 116 -7.25 29.44 4.40
N GLY A 117 -6.69 29.79 5.54
CA GLY A 117 -5.34 30.38 5.59
C GLY A 117 -4.32 29.42 4.95
N TRP A 118 -3.30 29.94 4.24
CA TRP A 118 -2.41 29.13 3.42
C TRP A 118 -1.73 27.99 4.19
N ILE A 119 -1.34 28.19 5.46
CA ILE A 119 -0.75 27.12 6.27
C ILE A 119 -1.76 25.98 6.45
N LEU A 120 -3.00 26.31 6.82
CA LEU A 120 -4.06 25.30 6.99
C LEU A 120 -4.46 24.67 5.65
N ALA A 121 -4.40 25.42 4.55
CA ALA A 121 -4.60 24.90 3.19
C ALA A 121 -3.52 23.87 2.80
N PHE A 122 -2.24 24.14 3.10
CA PHE A 122 -1.16 23.17 2.90
C PHE A 122 -1.29 21.95 3.82
N ILE A 123 -1.74 22.13 5.06
CA ILE A 123 -2.08 21.00 5.95
C ILE A 123 -3.18 20.16 5.31
N GLY A 124 -4.26 20.77 4.81
CA GLY A 124 -5.34 20.07 4.11
C GLY A 124 -4.86 19.30 2.87
N GLY A 125 -4.00 19.94 2.07
CA GLY A 125 -3.35 19.30 0.92
C GLY A 125 -2.49 18.11 1.33
N ALA A 126 -1.71 18.22 2.43
CA ALA A 126 -0.89 17.15 2.96
C ALA A 126 -1.75 16.00 3.50
N VAL A 127 -2.76 16.30 4.30
CA VAL A 127 -3.70 15.31 4.84
C VAL A 127 -4.41 14.54 3.72
N LEU A 128 -4.85 15.23 2.67
CA LEU A 128 -5.47 14.60 1.50
C LEU A 128 -4.45 13.99 0.52
N ALA A 129 -3.14 14.14 0.71
CA ALA A 129 -2.14 13.40 -0.03
C ALA A 129 -1.99 11.96 0.47
N SER A 130 -2.28 11.68 1.74
CA SER A 130 -2.31 10.32 2.30
C SER A 130 -3.30 9.43 1.57
N THR A 131 -2.90 8.20 1.24
CA THR A 131 -3.71 7.19 0.55
C THR A 131 -3.98 5.99 1.46
N ASP A 132 -5.18 5.45 1.40
CA ASP A 132 -5.62 4.36 2.29
C ASP A 132 -5.40 2.99 1.61
N PRO A 133 -4.55 2.11 2.15
CA PRO A 133 -4.32 0.78 1.59
C PRO A 133 -5.51 -0.17 1.74
N VAL A 134 -6.46 0.10 2.66
CA VAL A 134 -7.60 -0.80 2.94
C VAL A 134 -8.52 -0.90 1.72
N VAL A 135 -8.84 0.24 1.10
CA VAL A 135 -9.70 0.29 -0.10
C VAL A 135 -9.01 -0.34 -1.33
N LEU A 136 -7.67 -0.35 -1.35
CA LEU A 136 -6.87 -0.94 -2.43
C LEU A 136 -6.64 -2.44 -2.28
N ARG A 137 -6.99 -3.03 -1.15
CA ARG A 137 -6.69 -4.44 -0.82
C ARG A 137 -7.17 -5.42 -1.91
N GLU A 138 -8.41 -5.26 -2.36
CA GLU A 138 -9.02 -6.07 -3.43
C GLU A 138 -8.19 -6.03 -4.72
N ILE A 139 -7.77 -4.83 -5.12
CA ILE A 139 -7.00 -4.60 -6.34
C ILE A 139 -5.60 -5.20 -6.23
N VAL A 140 -4.95 -5.01 -5.09
CA VAL A 140 -3.59 -5.51 -4.86
C VAL A 140 -3.56 -7.05 -4.81
N ARG A 141 -4.64 -7.69 -4.39
CA ARG A 141 -4.79 -9.16 -4.36
C ARG A 141 -5.24 -9.76 -5.69
N ASP A 142 -5.77 -8.97 -6.61
CA ASP A 142 -6.28 -9.47 -7.89
C ASP A 142 -5.14 -9.91 -8.82
N SER A 143 -4.99 -11.23 -9.00
CA SER A 143 -3.95 -11.82 -9.86
C SER A 143 -4.12 -11.51 -11.36
N ARG A 144 -5.32 -11.07 -11.78
CA ARG A 144 -5.58 -10.65 -13.17
C ARG A 144 -4.85 -9.36 -13.52
N ILE A 145 -4.52 -8.54 -12.51
CA ILE A 145 -3.80 -7.28 -12.69
C ILE A 145 -2.29 -7.56 -12.67
N PRO A 146 -1.49 -7.06 -13.64
CA PRO A 146 -0.05 -7.23 -13.68
C PRO A 146 0.63 -6.82 -12.37
N ARG A 147 1.60 -7.64 -11.93
CA ARG A 147 2.26 -7.47 -10.63
C ARG A 147 2.95 -6.11 -10.49
N SER A 148 3.62 -5.64 -11.54
CA SER A 148 4.31 -4.34 -11.56
C SER A 148 3.34 -3.19 -11.24
N VAL A 149 2.12 -3.23 -11.78
CA VAL A 149 1.06 -2.24 -11.52
C VAL A 149 0.57 -2.33 -10.07
N ARG A 150 0.33 -3.56 -9.57
CA ARG A 150 -0.04 -3.79 -8.16
C ARG A 150 1.04 -3.31 -7.19
N GLN A 151 2.32 -3.49 -7.54
CA GLN A 151 3.44 -2.99 -6.74
C GLN A 151 3.50 -1.46 -6.69
N VAL A 152 3.24 -0.76 -7.80
CA VAL A 152 3.15 0.72 -7.79
C VAL A 152 2.13 1.19 -6.77
N LEU A 153 0.91 0.63 -6.83
CA LEU A 153 -0.16 0.97 -5.89
C LEU A 153 0.17 0.59 -4.44
N LYS A 154 0.78 -0.59 -4.24
CA LYS A 154 1.21 -1.06 -2.91
C LYS A 154 2.27 -0.14 -2.29
N ILE A 155 3.28 0.26 -3.06
CA ILE A 155 4.34 1.16 -2.59
C ILE A 155 3.76 2.53 -2.25
N GLU A 156 2.93 3.08 -3.12
CA GLU A 156 2.31 4.37 -2.87
C GLU A 156 1.44 4.34 -1.61
N ALA A 157 0.52 3.39 -1.50
CA ALA A 157 -0.40 3.32 -0.38
C ALA A 157 0.28 2.96 0.95
N GLY A 158 1.33 2.12 0.92
CA GLY A 158 2.00 1.65 2.14
C GLY A 158 3.14 2.55 2.62
N MET A 159 3.68 3.44 1.77
CA MET A 159 4.82 4.29 2.15
C MET A 159 4.49 5.79 2.15
N ASN A 160 3.32 6.17 1.67
CA ASN A 160 2.96 7.58 1.53
C ASN A 160 2.93 8.29 2.88
N ASP A 161 2.43 7.64 3.92
CA ASP A 161 2.32 8.22 5.25
C ASP A 161 3.68 8.50 5.91
N LEU A 162 4.72 7.76 5.52
CA LEU A 162 6.10 8.04 5.93
C LEU A 162 6.59 9.43 5.48
N VAL A 163 6.06 9.92 4.36
CA VAL A 163 6.37 11.25 3.84
C VAL A 163 5.36 12.30 4.32
N VAL A 164 4.08 11.95 4.29
CA VAL A 164 2.98 12.87 4.62
C VAL A 164 2.99 13.25 6.11
N LEU A 165 3.18 12.28 7.02
CA LEU A 165 3.15 12.54 8.46
C LEU A 165 4.20 13.57 8.90
N PRO A 166 5.51 13.45 8.56
CA PRO A 166 6.49 14.48 8.88
C PRO A 166 6.13 15.85 8.32
N VAL A 167 5.59 15.91 7.09
CA VAL A 167 5.15 17.16 6.47
C VAL A 167 4.02 17.80 7.27
N VAL A 168 3.00 17.02 7.66
CA VAL A 168 1.89 17.50 8.49
C VAL A 168 2.41 18.01 9.83
N LEU A 169 3.30 17.27 10.51
CA LEU A 169 3.86 17.67 11.81
C LEU A 169 4.71 18.95 11.71
N VAL A 170 5.49 19.10 10.63
CA VAL A 170 6.23 20.36 10.37
C VAL A 170 5.26 21.52 10.13
N LEU A 171 4.20 21.32 9.34
CA LEU A 171 3.20 22.36 9.10
C LEU A 171 2.42 22.72 10.38
N ILE A 172 2.11 21.76 11.25
CA ILE A 172 1.54 21.99 12.57
C ILE A 172 2.50 22.85 13.42
N ALA A 173 3.79 22.51 13.44
CA ALA A 173 4.80 23.28 14.17
C ALA A 173 4.94 24.72 13.63
N VAL A 174 4.81 24.93 12.31
CA VAL A 174 4.74 26.27 11.71
C VAL A 174 3.48 27.01 12.14
N ALA A 175 2.32 26.34 12.13
CA ALA A 175 1.04 26.94 12.49
C ALA A 175 0.96 27.34 13.98
N THR A 176 1.69 26.63 14.85
CA THR A 176 1.72 26.84 16.31
C THR A 176 2.96 27.58 16.79
N ASP A 177 3.80 28.08 15.87
CA ASP A 177 5.05 28.83 16.13
C ASP A 177 6.02 28.12 17.09
N GLN A 178 6.11 26.80 17.02
CA GLN A 178 6.97 26.00 17.90
C GLN A 178 8.46 26.17 17.61
N GLY A 179 8.83 26.63 16.42
CA GLY A 179 10.23 26.76 16.01
C GLY A 179 10.95 27.96 16.64
N GLY A 180 10.28 29.10 16.73
CA GLY A 180 10.80 30.37 17.27
C GLY A 180 12.03 30.88 16.53
N SER A 181 13.20 30.28 16.77
CA SER A 181 14.49 30.61 16.14
C SER A 181 14.99 29.50 15.21
N LEU A 182 16.01 29.83 14.39
CA LEU A 182 16.67 28.81 13.54
C LEU A 182 17.20 27.63 14.37
N GLY A 183 17.77 27.87 15.55
CA GLY A 183 18.20 26.83 16.46
C GLY A 183 17.03 25.96 16.97
N GLY A 184 15.90 26.58 17.29
CA GLY A 184 14.68 25.89 17.68
C GLY A 184 14.16 24.96 16.57
N TRP A 185 14.15 25.42 15.32
CA TRP A 185 13.78 24.60 14.16
C TRP A 185 14.73 23.42 13.95
N LEU A 186 16.04 23.60 14.10
CA LEU A 186 17.00 22.51 14.00
C LEU A 186 16.76 21.44 15.08
N VAL A 187 16.50 21.88 16.32
CA VAL A 187 16.18 20.97 17.44
C VAL A 187 14.87 20.24 17.19
N PHE A 188 13.84 20.94 16.71
CA PHE A 188 12.55 20.33 16.36
C PHE A 188 12.72 19.26 15.27
N LEU A 189 13.37 19.60 14.17
CA LEU A 189 13.60 18.65 13.07
C LEU A 189 14.46 17.46 13.51
N PHE A 190 15.47 17.69 14.36
CA PHE A 190 16.26 16.61 14.94
C PHE A 190 15.39 15.67 15.80
N LYS A 191 14.54 16.21 16.66
CA LYS A 191 13.63 15.42 17.50
C LYS A 191 12.62 14.64 16.66
N LEU A 192 12.05 15.28 15.64
CA LEU A 192 11.07 14.66 14.74
C LEU A 192 11.70 13.56 13.89
N LEU A 193 12.73 13.90 13.10
CA LEU A 193 13.23 13.04 12.03
C LEU A 193 14.32 12.06 12.48
N LEU A 194 14.97 12.29 13.62
CA LEU A 194 16.06 11.45 14.11
C LEU A 194 15.77 10.84 15.47
N LEU A 195 15.42 11.63 16.48
CA LEU A 195 15.30 11.12 17.84
C LEU A 195 14.17 10.10 17.98
N GLY A 196 12.98 10.41 17.47
CA GLY A 196 11.84 9.47 17.46
C GLY A 196 12.17 8.14 16.76
N PRO A 197 12.58 8.17 15.48
CA PRO A 197 12.96 6.95 14.76
C PRO A 197 14.11 6.16 15.39
N VAL A 198 15.16 6.82 15.90
CA VAL A 198 16.30 6.13 16.53
C VAL A 198 15.85 5.39 17.79
N ILE A 199 15.05 6.02 18.64
CA ILE A 199 14.53 5.39 19.86
C ILE A 199 13.59 4.25 19.49
N GLY A 200 12.67 4.48 18.55
CA GLY A 200 11.76 3.44 18.08
C GLY A 200 12.50 2.24 17.50
N PHE A 201 13.50 2.48 16.66
CA PHE A 201 14.36 1.43 16.10
C PHE A 201 15.13 0.67 17.20
N ALA A 202 15.65 1.36 18.20
CA ALA A 202 16.33 0.73 19.33
C ALA A 202 15.39 -0.15 20.16
N VAL A 203 14.16 0.33 20.44
CA VAL A 203 13.13 -0.44 21.17
C VAL A 203 12.69 -1.64 20.35
N GLY A 204 12.39 -1.45 19.06
CA GLY A 204 12.02 -2.52 18.14
C GLY A 204 13.12 -3.57 17.97
N GLY A 205 14.36 -3.12 17.82
CA GLY A 205 15.53 -4.00 17.67
C GLY A 205 15.84 -4.79 18.93
N LEU A 206 15.84 -4.15 20.10
CA LEU A 206 16.01 -4.80 21.38
C LEU A 206 14.89 -5.81 21.64
N GLY A 207 13.65 -5.41 21.38
CA GLY A 207 12.49 -6.29 21.52
C GLY A 207 12.56 -7.50 20.59
N SER A 208 12.94 -7.30 19.34
CA SER A 208 13.17 -8.40 18.38
C SER A 208 14.27 -9.35 18.82
N TRP A 209 15.37 -8.82 19.33
CA TRP A 209 16.47 -9.63 19.86
C TRP A 209 16.03 -10.42 21.11
N VAL A 210 15.32 -9.79 22.04
CA VAL A 210 14.80 -10.47 23.25
C VAL A 210 13.84 -11.59 22.86
N MET A 211 12.93 -11.35 21.89
CA MET A 211 12.00 -12.37 21.41
C MET A 211 12.74 -13.57 20.81
N ASN A 212 13.73 -13.34 19.94
CA ASN A 212 14.55 -14.42 19.38
C ASN A 212 15.23 -15.23 20.48
N TRP A 213 15.88 -14.54 21.44
CA TRP A 213 16.58 -15.20 22.53
C TRP A 213 15.66 -16.03 23.44
N MET A 214 14.43 -15.57 23.67
CA MET A 214 13.44 -16.31 24.47
C MET A 214 12.85 -17.48 23.69
N ASP A 215 12.56 -17.30 22.40
CA ASP A 215 11.96 -18.34 21.56
C ASP A 215 12.91 -19.54 21.37
N GLU A 216 14.22 -19.29 21.23
CA GLU A 216 15.25 -20.34 21.21
C GLU A 216 15.28 -21.18 22.49
N LYS A 217 14.90 -20.60 23.65
CA LYS A 217 14.95 -21.29 24.94
C LYS A 217 13.66 -21.98 25.33
N ILE A 218 12.51 -21.38 25.03
CA ILE A 218 11.21 -21.76 25.63
C ILE A 218 10.15 -22.03 24.57
N THR A 219 10.38 -21.77 23.30
CA THR A 219 9.42 -21.86 22.19
C THR A 219 8.11 -21.13 22.49
N ILE A 220 8.00 -19.88 22.07
CA ILE A 220 6.82 -19.04 22.33
C ILE A 220 5.77 -19.30 21.26
N ARG A 221 4.52 -19.54 21.67
CA ARG A 221 3.40 -19.73 20.73
C ARG A 221 3.15 -18.47 19.91
N ARG A 222 2.72 -18.63 18.66
CA ARG A 222 2.49 -17.54 17.71
C ARG A 222 1.51 -16.47 18.23
N GLU A 223 0.45 -16.87 18.93
CA GLU A 223 -0.53 -15.95 19.51
C GLU A 223 0.12 -15.00 20.54
N HIS A 224 1.09 -15.48 21.32
CA HIS A 224 1.82 -14.67 22.29
C HIS A 224 2.88 -13.80 21.62
N GLN A 225 3.48 -14.26 20.53
CA GLN A 225 4.38 -13.43 19.71
C GLN A 225 3.61 -12.24 19.10
N SER A 226 2.37 -12.44 18.67
CA SER A 226 1.52 -11.36 18.17
C SER A 226 1.17 -10.33 19.25
N LEU A 227 0.77 -10.78 20.45
CA LEU A 227 0.55 -9.89 21.60
C LEU A 227 1.81 -9.09 21.95
N TYR A 228 2.98 -9.75 21.90
CA TYR A 228 4.26 -9.09 22.10
C TYR A 228 4.51 -8.00 21.04
N GLY A 229 4.19 -8.28 19.78
CA GLY A 229 4.26 -7.30 18.69
C GLY A 229 3.42 -6.06 18.97
N VAL A 230 2.15 -6.22 19.41
CA VAL A 230 1.30 -5.09 19.82
C VAL A 230 1.93 -4.32 20.99
N GLY A 231 2.44 -5.04 22.00
CA GLY A 231 3.17 -4.42 23.12
C GLY A 231 4.39 -3.62 22.65
N LEU A 232 5.09 -4.11 21.63
CA LEU A 232 6.26 -3.44 21.06
C LEU A 232 5.89 -2.15 20.32
N VAL A 233 4.74 -2.11 19.63
CA VAL A 233 4.20 -0.88 19.02
C VAL A 233 4.02 0.19 20.07
N PHE A 234 3.31 -0.13 21.16
CA PHE A 234 3.01 0.85 22.20
C PHE A 234 4.25 1.25 23.01
N ALA A 235 5.16 0.31 23.27
CA ALA A 235 6.43 0.59 23.93
C ALA A 235 7.30 1.54 23.12
N SER A 236 7.40 1.34 21.80
CA SER A 236 8.19 2.19 20.91
C SER A 236 7.61 3.59 20.78
N TYR A 237 6.28 3.69 20.61
CA TYR A 237 5.57 4.97 20.59
C TYR A 237 5.80 5.76 21.90
N SER A 238 5.56 5.10 23.04
CA SER A 238 5.68 5.72 24.36
C SER A 238 7.12 6.13 24.67
N ALA A 239 8.11 5.28 24.35
CA ALA A 239 9.52 5.58 24.60
C ALA A 239 10.00 6.77 23.73
N ALA A 240 9.64 6.79 22.44
CA ALA A 240 9.97 7.90 21.55
C ALA A 240 9.37 9.22 22.04
N THR A 241 8.07 9.21 22.41
CA THR A 241 7.36 10.39 22.93
C THR A 241 7.95 10.85 24.27
N ALA A 242 8.21 9.94 25.21
CA ALA A 242 8.78 10.27 26.52
C ALA A 242 10.18 10.90 26.42
N ALA A 243 10.95 10.52 25.40
CA ALA A 243 12.25 11.14 25.11
C ALA A 243 12.15 12.49 24.37
N GLY A 244 10.94 12.92 24.02
CA GLY A 244 10.68 14.18 23.31
C GLY A 244 10.86 14.07 21.79
N GLY A 245 10.91 12.86 21.24
CA GLY A 245 10.82 12.57 19.81
C GLY A 245 9.37 12.35 19.37
N ASP A 246 9.16 12.01 18.11
CA ASP A 246 7.83 11.66 17.60
C ASP A 246 7.55 10.17 17.79
N GLY A 247 6.41 9.84 18.42
CA GLY A 247 6.01 8.48 18.75
C GLY A 247 5.56 7.68 17.54
N PHE A 248 4.93 8.30 16.55
CA PHE A 248 4.44 7.65 15.35
C PHE A 248 5.59 7.21 14.45
N LEU A 249 6.56 8.10 14.22
CA LEU A 249 7.79 7.76 13.51
C LEU A 249 8.63 6.74 14.30
N GLY A 250 8.57 6.79 15.63
CA GLY A 250 9.15 5.76 16.50
C GLY A 250 8.51 4.40 16.29
N ALA A 251 7.18 4.30 16.24
CA ALA A 251 6.48 3.05 15.98
C ALA A 251 6.80 2.49 14.58
N PHE A 252 6.84 3.35 13.55
CA PHE A 252 7.26 2.96 12.21
C PHE A 252 8.69 2.38 12.20
N ALA A 253 9.64 3.08 12.83
CA ALA A 253 11.04 2.65 12.88
C ALA A 253 11.22 1.35 13.68
N ALA A 254 10.39 1.09 14.69
CA ALA A 254 10.36 -0.18 15.41
C ALA A 254 9.91 -1.34 14.52
N GLY A 255 8.87 -1.14 13.68
CA GLY A 255 8.44 -2.11 12.68
C GLY A 255 9.57 -2.43 11.69
N LEU A 256 10.29 -1.42 11.23
CA LEU A 256 11.45 -1.60 10.35
C LEU A 256 12.56 -2.42 11.02
N ALA A 257 12.83 -2.20 12.31
CA ALA A 257 13.80 -2.99 13.08
C ALA A 257 13.37 -4.46 13.20
N VAL A 258 12.07 -4.74 13.39
CA VAL A 258 11.52 -6.11 13.42
C VAL A 258 11.78 -6.82 12.09
N VAL A 259 11.48 -6.20 10.96
CA VAL A 259 11.75 -6.76 9.62
C VAL A 259 13.22 -7.13 9.44
N MET A 260 14.12 -6.29 9.93
CA MET A 260 15.57 -6.50 9.75
C MET A 260 16.18 -7.55 10.69
N ILE A 261 15.58 -7.77 11.87
CA ILE A 261 16.20 -8.55 12.95
C ILE A 261 15.45 -9.86 13.22
N ASN A 262 14.13 -9.90 13.07
CA ASN A 262 13.32 -11.06 13.43
C ASN A 262 12.20 -11.32 12.41
N GLN A 263 12.51 -12.10 11.37
CA GLN A 263 11.56 -12.44 10.33
C GLN A 263 10.37 -13.27 10.87
N SER A 264 10.60 -14.16 11.84
CA SER A 264 9.53 -14.99 12.43
C SER A 264 8.49 -14.14 13.15
N LEU A 265 8.93 -13.13 13.93
CA LEU A 265 8.04 -12.18 14.58
C LEU A 265 7.30 -11.31 13.55
N CYS A 266 7.99 -10.91 12.47
CA CYS A 266 7.39 -10.18 11.36
C CYS A 266 6.24 -10.99 10.74
N ASP A 267 6.49 -12.24 10.35
CA ASP A 267 5.49 -13.11 9.71
C ASP A 267 4.29 -13.38 10.62
N CYS A 268 4.57 -13.63 11.92
CA CYS A 268 3.53 -13.82 12.92
C CYS A 268 2.66 -12.57 13.09
N PHE A 269 3.29 -11.38 13.19
CA PHE A 269 2.55 -10.14 13.35
C PHE A 269 1.80 -9.74 12.07
N MET A 270 2.30 -10.09 10.89
CA MET A 270 1.56 -9.89 9.63
C MET A 270 0.27 -10.72 9.60
N GLU A 271 0.27 -11.93 10.19
CA GLU A 271 -0.91 -12.79 10.22
C GLU A 271 -1.99 -12.27 11.22
N TYR A 272 -1.59 -11.99 12.45
CA TYR A 272 -2.51 -11.62 13.54
C TYR A 272 -2.63 -10.11 13.75
N GLY A 273 -1.59 -9.36 13.56
CA GLY A 273 -1.54 -7.91 13.74
C GLY A 273 -2.36 -7.18 12.66
N GLU A 274 -2.46 -7.74 11.45
CA GLU A 274 -3.32 -7.18 10.39
C GLU A 274 -4.79 -7.19 10.83
N VAL A 275 -5.27 -8.30 11.43
CA VAL A 275 -6.63 -8.39 11.95
C VAL A 275 -6.86 -7.40 13.10
N THR A 276 -5.90 -7.29 14.03
CA THR A 276 -5.99 -6.35 15.17
C THR A 276 -6.04 -4.90 14.70
N SER A 277 -5.21 -4.54 13.73
CA SER A 277 -5.20 -3.21 13.13
C SER A 277 -6.49 -2.93 12.36
N GLU A 278 -7.02 -3.91 11.63
CA GLU A 278 -8.28 -3.76 10.92
C GLU A 278 -9.45 -3.49 11.88
N MET A 279 -9.53 -4.23 12.99
CA MET A 279 -10.53 -3.98 14.03
C MET A 279 -10.40 -2.58 14.64
N ALA A 280 -9.16 -2.13 14.93
CA ALA A 280 -8.91 -0.78 15.43
C ALA A 280 -9.33 0.30 14.41
N MET A 281 -9.03 0.08 13.13
CA MET A 281 -9.44 0.97 12.04
C MET A 281 -10.97 1.05 11.88
N LEU A 282 -11.67 -0.07 11.95
CA LEU A 282 -13.13 -0.09 11.83
C LEU A 282 -13.80 0.62 13.00
N LEU A 283 -13.30 0.43 14.22
CA LEU A 283 -13.75 1.18 15.40
C LEU A 283 -13.49 2.69 15.22
N ALA A 284 -12.31 3.06 14.75
CA ALA A 284 -11.98 4.45 14.47
C ALA A 284 -12.92 5.06 13.41
N PHE A 285 -13.28 4.34 12.34
CA PHE A 285 -14.25 4.81 11.36
C PHE A 285 -15.63 5.09 11.99
N VAL A 286 -16.11 4.25 12.90
CA VAL A 286 -17.37 4.53 13.61
C VAL A 286 -17.26 5.81 14.45
N LEU A 287 -16.18 5.95 15.22
CA LEU A 287 -15.97 7.15 16.05
C LEU A 287 -15.86 8.42 15.20
N PHE A 288 -15.13 8.35 14.08
CA PHE A 288 -15.08 9.47 13.12
C PHE A 288 -16.44 9.76 12.49
N GLY A 289 -17.23 8.75 12.19
CA GLY A 289 -18.61 8.94 11.73
C GLY A 289 -19.45 9.75 12.72
N VAL A 290 -19.37 9.43 14.01
CA VAL A 290 -20.04 10.19 15.08
C VAL A 290 -19.56 11.65 15.12
N VAL A 291 -18.25 11.87 15.11
CA VAL A 291 -17.65 13.22 15.11
C VAL A 291 -18.08 14.01 13.88
N LEU A 292 -18.01 13.42 12.70
CA LEU A 292 -18.41 14.07 11.45
C LEU A 292 -19.90 14.42 11.43
N SER A 293 -20.75 13.56 12.03
CA SER A 293 -22.17 13.87 12.21
C SER A 293 -22.37 15.17 13.01
N GLY A 294 -21.55 15.43 14.03
CA GLY A 294 -21.59 16.69 14.78
C GLY A 294 -21.09 17.91 14.03
N LEU A 295 -20.08 17.72 13.17
CA LEU A 295 -19.38 18.80 12.47
C LEU A 295 -19.97 19.15 11.10
N LEU A 296 -20.78 18.30 10.47
CA LEU A 296 -21.24 18.48 9.09
C LEU A 296 -22.01 19.79 8.87
N GLY A 297 -22.72 20.28 9.88
CA GLY A 297 -23.44 21.56 9.82
C GLY A 297 -22.54 22.80 9.71
N THR A 298 -21.24 22.66 9.93
CA THR A 298 -20.26 23.77 9.82
C THR A 298 -19.66 23.90 8.42
N VAL A 299 -19.93 22.94 7.52
CA VAL A 299 -19.30 22.82 6.21
C VAL A 299 -20.18 23.38 5.12
N ASP A 300 -19.62 24.22 4.25
CA ASP A 300 -20.24 24.62 3.00
C ASP A 300 -20.20 23.45 2.01
N ILE A 301 -21.32 22.78 1.82
CA ILE A 301 -21.41 21.52 1.08
C ILE A 301 -20.97 21.66 -0.39
N VAL A 302 -21.38 22.73 -1.09
CA VAL A 302 -21.11 22.89 -2.54
C VAL A 302 -19.62 23.02 -2.84
N PRO A 303 -18.86 23.96 -2.22
CA PRO A 303 -17.43 24.07 -2.46
C PRO A 303 -16.66 22.84 -1.92
N THR A 304 -17.13 22.18 -0.86
CA THR A 304 -16.51 20.96 -0.34
C THR A 304 -16.70 19.77 -1.28
N LEU A 305 -17.86 19.59 -1.89
CA LEU A 305 -18.07 18.57 -2.94
C LEU A 305 -17.25 18.89 -4.20
N ALA A 306 -17.10 20.16 -4.55
CA ALA A 306 -16.20 20.57 -5.64
C ALA A 306 -14.73 20.21 -5.32
N LEU A 307 -14.28 20.45 -4.08
CA LEU A 307 -12.96 19.98 -3.60
C LEU A 307 -12.84 18.45 -3.71
N ALA A 308 -13.85 17.70 -3.24
CA ALA A 308 -13.83 16.23 -3.33
C ALA A 308 -13.71 15.77 -4.78
N ALA A 309 -14.47 16.37 -5.69
CA ALA A 309 -14.38 16.08 -7.11
C ALA A 309 -13.00 16.41 -7.70
N LEU A 310 -12.42 17.56 -7.34
CA LEU A 310 -11.05 17.91 -7.77
C LEU A 310 -10.01 16.93 -7.26
N VAL A 311 -10.07 16.55 -5.99
CA VAL A 311 -9.10 15.61 -5.38
C VAL A 311 -9.19 14.24 -6.03
N VAL A 312 -10.40 13.72 -6.23
CA VAL A 312 -10.63 12.36 -6.76
C VAL A 312 -10.37 12.29 -8.27
N PHE A 313 -10.90 13.23 -9.04
CA PHE A 313 -10.92 13.11 -10.52
C PHE A 313 -9.81 13.90 -11.22
N VAL A 314 -9.20 14.90 -10.58
CA VAL A 314 -8.28 15.82 -11.26
C VAL A 314 -6.90 15.83 -10.66
N ILE A 315 -6.73 16.16 -9.38
CA ILE A 315 -5.43 16.46 -8.79
C ILE A 315 -4.52 15.24 -8.87
N ARG A 316 -4.96 14.11 -8.32
CA ARG A 316 -4.16 12.90 -8.31
C ARG A 316 -3.94 12.32 -9.72
N PRO A 317 -4.97 12.13 -10.56
CA PRO A 317 -4.75 11.64 -11.92
C PRO A 317 -3.77 12.49 -12.73
N ALA A 318 -3.86 13.82 -12.63
CA ALA A 318 -2.97 14.73 -13.36
C ALA A 318 -1.51 14.63 -12.87
N VAL A 319 -1.30 14.63 -11.55
CA VAL A 319 0.04 14.58 -10.96
C VAL A 319 0.69 13.22 -11.22
N LEU A 320 0.00 12.11 -10.95
CA LEU A 320 0.56 10.77 -11.19
C LEU A 320 0.74 10.48 -12.67
N GLY A 321 -0.19 10.91 -13.52
CA GLY A 321 -0.02 10.82 -14.96
C GLY A 321 1.25 11.53 -15.44
N ALA A 322 1.58 12.70 -14.87
CA ALA A 322 2.81 13.42 -15.18
C ALA A 322 4.07 12.73 -14.62
N VAL A 323 4.02 12.26 -13.37
CA VAL A 323 5.17 11.58 -12.72
C VAL A 323 5.49 10.26 -13.40
N LEU A 324 4.46 9.49 -13.76
CA LEU A 324 4.61 8.20 -14.42
C LEU A 324 4.79 8.29 -15.95
N ALA A 325 4.74 9.47 -16.55
CA ALA A 325 4.80 9.65 -18.01
C ALA A 325 6.00 8.99 -18.70
N LYS A 326 7.11 8.76 -17.96
CA LYS A 326 8.32 8.08 -18.46
C LYS A 326 8.33 6.57 -18.17
N ALA A 327 7.34 6.06 -17.45
CA ALA A 327 7.23 4.63 -17.18
C ALA A 327 6.80 3.87 -18.44
N ARG A 328 7.37 2.70 -18.67
CA ARG A 328 6.98 1.80 -19.76
C ARG A 328 5.71 1.04 -19.37
N MET A 329 4.61 1.73 -19.46
CA MET A 329 3.29 1.23 -19.13
C MET A 329 2.31 1.58 -20.24
N SER A 330 1.35 0.73 -20.48
CA SER A 330 0.23 1.04 -21.37
C SER A 330 -0.56 2.26 -20.86
N TRP A 331 -1.30 2.94 -21.72
CA TRP A 331 -2.16 4.03 -21.29
C TRP A 331 -3.25 3.56 -20.32
N GLN A 332 -3.68 2.30 -20.45
CA GLN A 332 -4.64 1.65 -19.56
C GLN A 332 -4.06 1.52 -18.15
N ALA A 333 -2.80 1.09 -18.03
CA ALA A 333 -2.11 1.01 -16.75
C ALA A 333 -1.89 2.40 -16.13
N HIS A 334 -1.54 3.40 -16.94
CA HIS A 334 -1.44 4.79 -16.48
C HIS A 334 -2.78 5.29 -15.93
N ALA A 335 -3.88 5.09 -16.67
CA ALA A 335 -5.22 5.46 -16.23
C ALA A 335 -5.62 4.73 -14.95
N PHE A 336 -5.33 3.42 -14.88
CA PHE A 336 -5.63 2.57 -13.73
C PHE A 336 -4.89 3.03 -12.46
N VAL A 337 -3.57 3.19 -12.52
CA VAL A 337 -2.76 3.65 -11.37
C VAL A 337 -3.14 5.07 -10.96
N SER A 338 -3.36 5.96 -11.93
CA SER A 338 -3.74 7.35 -11.65
C SER A 338 -5.13 7.45 -11.03
N TRP A 339 -6.05 6.54 -11.38
CA TRP A 339 -7.39 6.48 -10.80
C TRP A 339 -7.35 6.07 -9.33
N PHE A 340 -6.67 4.96 -8.98
CA PHE A 340 -6.72 4.40 -7.63
C PHE A 340 -5.83 5.11 -6.62
N GLY A 341 -6.42 5.97 -5.81
CA GLY A 341 -5.80 6.65 -4.67
C GLY A 341 -6.85 7.06 -3.65
N PRO A 342 -7.52 6.06 -3.04
CA PRO A 342 -8.58 6.36 -2.09
C PRO A 342 -8.03 7.11 -0.88
N ARG A 343 -8.80 8.11 -0.44
CA ARG A 343 -8.58 8.81 0.83
C ARG A 343 -9.40 8.09 1.89
N GLY A 344 -8.81 7.82 3.04
CA GLY A 344 -9.47 7.01 4.06
C GLY A 344 -9.13 7.43 5.47
N LEU A 345 -8.99 6.43 6.36
CA LEU A 345 -8.80 6.64 7.78
C LEU A 345 -7.56 7.46 8.09
N ASN A 346 -6.43 7.20 7.42
CA ASN A 346 -5.17 7.91 7.67
C ASN A 346 -5.33 9.43 7.48
N SER A 347 -6.10 9.86 6.46
CA SER A 347 -6.44 11.28 6.28
C SER A 347 -7.25 11.84 7.45
N LEU A 348 -8.20 11.07 8.01
CA LEU A 348 -8.97 11.49 9.18
C LEU A 348 -8.12 11.56 10.45
N LEU A 349 -7.23 10.58 10.65
CA LEU A 349 -6.31 10.55 11.78
C LEU A 349 -5.31 11.71 11.73
N LEU A 350 -4.75 12.00 10.55
CA LEU A 350 -3.88 13.16 10.35
C LEU A 350 -4.62 14.49 10.59
N ALA A 351 -5.87 14.61 10.12
CA ALA A 351 -6.69 15.80 10.40
C ALA A 351 -7.02 15.94 11.89
N LEU A 352 -7.21 14.81 12.59
CA LEU A 352 -7.41 14.80 14.05
C LEU A 352 -6.18 15.34 14.79
N LEU A 353 -4.96 14.98 14.38
CA LEU A 353 -3.73 15.54 14.98
C LEU A 353 -3.69 17.07 14.86
N VAL A 354 -4.21 17.62 13.76
CA VAL A 354 -4.30 19.09 13.58
C VAL A 354 -5.29 19.72 14.55
N VAL A 355 -6.42 19.03 14.81
CA VAL A 355 -7.42 19.48 15.81
C VAL A 355 -6.83 19.43 17.22
N GLN A 356 -6.13 18.35 17.56
CA GLN A 356 -5.48 18.18 18.87
C GLN A 356 -4.37 19.20 19.12
N ALA A 357 -3.71 19.68 18.05
CA ALA A 357 -2.75 20.78 18.14
C ALA A 357 -3.40 22.15 18.42
N GLY A 358 -4.73 22.24 18.47
CA GLY A 358 -5.46 23.47 18.79
C GLY A 358 -5.40 24.56 17.72
N ILE A 359 -5.15 24.21 16.47
CA ILE A 359 -5.03 25.18 15.37
C ILE A 359 -6.40 25.76 15.03
N PRO A 360 -6.57 27.09 14.99
CA PRO A 360 -7.83 27.72 14.62
C PRO A 360 -8.32 27.26 13.24
N GLY A 361 -9.59 26.84 13.15
CA GLY A 361 -10.20 26.33 11.90
C GLY A 361 -9.93 24.85 11.61
N SER A 362 -9.19 24.14 12.48
CA SER A 362 -8.88 22.71 12.30
C SER A 362 -10.11 21.80 12.37
N GLU A 363 -11.13 22.15 13.14
CA GLU A 363 -12.39 21.38 13.17
C GLU A 363 -13.14 21.47 11.83
N LEU A 364 -13.17 22.66 11.21
CA LEU A 364 -13.69 22.83 9.86
C LEU A 364 -12.87 22.06 8.82
N LEU A 365 -11.53 22.04 9.00
CA LEU A 365 -10.66 21.22 8.15
C LEU A 365 -10.98 19.73 8.30
N LEU A 366 -11.12 19.22 9.53
CA LEU A 366 -11.50 17.83 9.79
C LEU A 366 -12.85 17.48 9.15
N ALA A 367 -13.85 18.36 9.28
CA ALA A 367 -15.16 18.16 8.68
C ALA A 367 -15.07 18.15 7.14
N THR A 368 -14.31 19.08 6.54
CA THR A 368 -14.07 19.15 5.09
C THR A 368 -13.35 17.88 4.59
N VAL A 369 -12.28 17.47 5.26
CA VAL A 369 -11.55 16.22 4.97
C VAL A 369 -12.50 15.02 5.09
N GLY A 370 -13.36 14.99 6.10
CA GLY A 370 -14.35 13.93 6.30
C GLY A 370 -15.30 13.77 5.10
N VAL A 371 -15.81 14.85 4.57
CA VAL A 371 -16.66 14.82 3.35
C VAL A 371 -15.88 14.29 2.15
N VAL A 372 -14.63 14.74 1.95
CA VAL A 372 -13.78 14.25 0.87
C VAL A 372 -13.48 12.76 1.02
N VAL A 373 -13.18 12.30 2.25
CA VAL A 373 -12.95 10.88 2.56
C VAL A 373 -14.19 10.04 2.27
N MET A 374 -15.37 10.46 2.74
CA MET A 374 -16.63 9.76 2.45
C MET A 374 -16.87 9.62 0.93
N ALA A 375 -16.72 10.71 0.18
CA ALA A 375 -16.84 10.69 -1.27
C ALA A 375 -15.80 9.77 -1.94
N SER A 376 -14.53 9.86 -1.49
CA SER A 376 -13.43 9.06 -2.01
C SER A 376 -13.62 7.57 -1.77
N VAL A 377 -13.98 7.17 -0.54
CA VAL A 377 -14.24 5.76 -0.18
C VAL A 377 -15.42 5.20 -0.97
N ALA A 378 -16.49 5.98 -1.12
CA ALA A 378 -17.66 5.56 -1.91
C ALA A 378 -17.32 5.36 -3.40
N ILE A 379 -16.59 6.31 -4.00
CA ILE A 379 -16.25 6.27 -5.43
C ILE A 379 -15.22 5.17 -5.71
N HIS A 380 -14.10 5.15 -4.99
CA HIS A 380 -13.03 4.17 -5.24
C HIS A 380 -13.45 2.76 -4.81
N GLY A 381 -14.14 2.60 -3.67
CA GLY A 381 -14.68 1.32 -3.23
C GLY A 381 -15.69 0.76 -4.23
N GLY A 382 -16.65 1.59 -4.68
CA GLY A 382 -17.64 1.20 -5.67
C GLY A 382 -17.06 0.91 -7.06
N THR A 383 -15.91 1.50 -7.41
CA THR A 383 -15.24 1.30 -8.72
C THR A 383 -14.13 0.26 -8.68
N ALA A 384 -13.71 -0.24 -7.52
CA ALA A 384 -12.59 -1.19 -7.39
C ALA A 384 -12.83 -2.46 -8.22
N VAL A 385 -13.96 -3.13 -8.02
CA VAL A 385 -14.30 -4.37 -8.73
C VAL A 385 -14.51 -4.14 -10.24
N PRO A 386 -15.36 -3.19 -10.70
CA PRO A 386 -15.60 -3.02 -12.14
C PRO A 386 -14.36 -2.52 -12.91
N VAL A 387 -13.56 -1.60 -12.34
CA VAL A 387 -12.36 -1.11 -13.00
C VAL A 387 -11.25 -2.16 -12.97
N GLY A 388 -11.11 -2.93 -11.88
CA GLY A 388 -10.23 -4.09 -11.81
C GLY A 388 -10.56 -5.15 -12.86
N ALA A 389 -11.85 -5.49 -13.00
CA ALA A 389 -12.32 -6.43 -14.02
C ALA A 389 -12.14 -5.91 -15.45
N TRP A 390 -12.32 -4.60 -15.68
CA TRP A 390 -12.05 -3.98 -16.97
C TRP A 390 -10.57 -4.12 -17.36
N TYR A 391 -9.66 -3.75 -16.44
CA TYR A 391 -8.23 -3.84 -16.71
C TYR A 391 -7.75 -5.31 -16.83
N GLY A 392 -8.28 -6.20 -15.99
CA GLY A 392 -7.99 -7.64 -16.07
C GLY A 392 -8.41 -8.28 -17.41
N ARG A 393 -9.54 -7.84 -18.00
CA ARG A 393 -9.95 -8.29 -19.34
C ARG A 393 -8.97 -7.82 -20.42
N ILE A 394 -8.55 -6.57 -20.38
CA ILE A 394 -7.55 -6.05 -21.33
C ILE A 394 -6.24 -6.83 -21.21
N ALA A 395 -5.77 -7.07 -19.98
CA ALA A 395 -4.57 -7.86 -19.74
C ALA A 395 -4.70 -9.33 -20.21
N ALA A 396 -5.93 -9.85 -20.28
CA ALA A 396 -6.18 -11.20 -20.84
C ALA A 396 -6.24 -11.23 -22.37
N GLU A 397 -6.60 -10.13 -23.01
CA GLU A 397 -6.82 -10.02 -24.47
C GLU A 397 -5.62 -9.38 -25.19
N GLU A 398 -4.91 -8.47 -24.56
CA GLU A 398 -3.80 -7.72 -25.16
C GLU A 398 -2.47 -8.01 -24.45
N THR A 399 -1.37 -8.03 -25.19
CA THR A 399 -0.02 -8.11 -24.64
C THR A 399 0.42 -6.73 -24.14
N LEU A 400 0.42 -6.54 -22.84
CA LEU A 400 0.75 -5.27 -22.20
C LEU A 400 2.24 -5.18 -21.87
N GLU A 401 2.82 -3.98 -22.00
CA GLU A 401 4.24 -3.75 -21.72
C GLU A 401 4.59 -4.00 -20.23
N GLU A 402 3.71 -3.61 -19.32
CA GLU A 402 3.86 -3.79 -17.88
C GLU A 402 3.82 -5.26 -17.43
N GLU A 403 3.21 -6.17 -18.20
CA GLU A 403 3.24 -7.60 -17.89
C GLU A 403 4.62 -8.23 -18.03
N ARG A 404 5.50 -7.60 -18.82
CA ARG A 404 6.86 -8.07 -19.06
C ARG A 404 7.80 -7.71 -17.91
N GLU A 405 7.32 -6.98 -16.91
CA GLU A 405 8.13 -6.47 -15.81
C GLU A 405 7.65 -6.97 -14.46
N SER A 406 8.52 -7.65 -13.73
CA SER A 406 8.22 -8.14 -12.37
C SER A 406 8.40 -7.08 -11.29
N THR A 407 8.99 -5.93 -11.61
CA THR A 407 9.27 -4.87 -10.62
C THR A 407 8.95 -3.48 -11.16
N VAL A 408 8.56 -2.58 -10.26
CA VAL A 408 8.30 -1.17 -10.60
C VAL A 408 9.50 -0.50 -11.28
N VAL A 409 10.71 -0.88 -10.90
CA VAL A 409 11.94 -0.32 -11.49
C VAL A 409 12.10 -0.72 -12.95
N GLY A 410 11.71 -1.92 -13.33
CA GLY A 410 11.69 -2.37 -14.71
C GLY A 410 10.85 -1.48 -15.62
N LEU A 411 9.79 -0.86 -15.08
CA LEU A 411 8.95 0.08 -15.83
C LEU A 411 9.68 1.36 -16.26
N PHE A 412 10.75 1.75 -15.55
CA PHE A 412 11.51 2.98 -15.81
C PHE A 412 12.89 2.74 -16.44
N GLY A 413 13.43 1.52 -16.32
CA GLY A 413 14.78 1.17 -16.80
C GLY A 413 14.78 0.03 -17.80
N GLY A 414 15.72 0.03 -18.73
CA GLY A 414 16.02 -1.12 -19.58
C GLY A 414 16.97 -2.10 -18.88
N HIS A 415 16.73 -3.40 -19.00
CA HIS A 415 17.68 -4.41 -18.60
C HIS A 415 18.86 -4.41 -19.58
N GLN A 416 20.08 -4.35 -19.04
CA GLN A 416 21.31 -4.38 -19.85
C GLN A 416 21.95 -5.77 -19.75
N GLY A 417 22.24 -6.36 -20.89
CA GLY A 417 22.98 -7.61 -21.00
C GLY A 417 22.40 -8.55 -22.07
N ALA A 418 23.28 -9.09 -22.91
CA ALA A 418 22.91 -10.13 -23.86
C ALA A 418 22.63 -11.43 -23.11
N VAL A 419 21.51 -12.08 -23.41
CA VAL A 419 21.18 -13.43 -22.90
C VAL A 419 21.47 -14.43 -24.02
N PRO A 420 22.20 -15.53 -23.74
CA PRO A 420 22.46 -16.54 -24.74
C PRO A 420 21.16 -17.22 -25.18
N MET A 421 21.03 -17.43 -26.49
CA MET A 421 19.90 -18.13 -27.09
C MET A 421 20.24 -19.60 -27.32
N LEU A 422 19.25 -20.46 -27.21
CA LEU A 422 19.30 -21.87 -27.57
C LEU A 422 18.33 -22.15 -28.72
N THR A 423 18.76 -22.96 -29.66
CA THR A 423 17.85 -23.52 -30.66
C THR A 423 16.99 -24.63 -30.04
N PRO A 424 15.83 -25.00 -30.64
CA PRO A 424 15.03 -26.13 -30.18
C PRO A 424 15.83 -27.44 -30.08
N ASP A 425 16.71 -27.71 -31.05
CA ASP A 425 17.54 -28.91 -31.07
C ASP A 425 18.58 -28.94 -29.95
N GLU A 426 19.20 -27.79 -29.64
CA GLU A 426 20.11 -27.66 -28.50
C GLU A 426 19.37 -27.84 -27.16
N LEU A 427 18.13 -27.35 -27.03
CA LEU A 427 17.31 -27.56 -25.84
C LEU A 427 17.01 -29.04 -25.66
N VAL A 428 16.58 -29.75 -26.70
CA VAL A 428 16.34 -31.20 -26.62
C VAL A 428 17.62 -31.94 -26.19
N GLY A 429 18.77 -31.58 -26.73
CA GLY A 429 20.06 -32.15 -26.29
C GLY A 429 20.41 -31.87 -24.83
N ARG A 430 19.93 -30.77 -24.26
CA ARG A 430 20.10 -30.45 -22.83
C ARG A 430 19.11 -31.18 -21.94
N LEU A 431 17.91 -31.45 -22.41
CA LEU A 431 16.87 -32.19 -21.69
C LEU A 431 17.26 -33.64 -21.43
N THR A 432 18.18 -34.22 -22.21
CA THR A 432 18.68 -35.58 -22.01
C THR A 432 19.82 -35.70 -20.99
N ARG A 433 20.29 -34.58 -20.41
CA ARG A 433 21.36 -34.58 -19.40
C ARG A 433 20.87 -35.08 -18.05
N PRO A 434 21.78 -35.54 -17.15
CA PRO A 434 21.43 -35.95 -15.79
C PRO A 434 20.78 -34.85 -14.96
N SER A 435 21.07 -33.57 -15.26
CA SER A 435 20.45 -32.38 -14.66
C SER A 435 19.91 -31.51 -15.78
N PRO A 436 18.66 -31.76 -16.24
CA PRO A 436 18.06 -30.99 -17.30
C PRO A 436 17.69 -29.58 -16.83
N PRO A 437 17.70 -28.58 -17.73
CA PRO A 437 17.23 -27.25 -17.41
C PRO A 437 15.72 -27.25 -17.17
N LEU A 438 15.22 -26.35 -16.33
CA LEU A 438 13.79 -26.07 -16.23
C LEU A 438 13.36 -25.16 -17.38
N ILE A 439 12.29 -25.55 -18.06
CA ILE A 439 11.69 -24.78 -19.15
C ILE A 439 10.59 -23.89 -18.56
N LEU A 440 10.69 -22.59 -18.76
CA LEU A 440 9.72 -21.62 -18.26
C LEU A 440 8.91 -21.03 -19.42
N ASP A 441 7.60 -21.25 -19.37
CA ASP A 441 6.65 -20.59 -20.24
C ASP A 441 6.33 -19.19 -19.67
N VAL A 442 6.94 -18.17 -20.26
CA VAL A 442 6.80 -16.79 -19.82
C VAL A 442 5.98 -15.94 -20.80
N ARG A 443 5.04 -16.55 -21.51
CA ARG A 443 4.09 -15.83 -22.37
C ARG A 443 3.23 -14.88 -21.55
N THR A 444 2.78 -13.76 -22.12
CA THR A 444 1.76 -12.92 -21.52
C THR A 444 0.44 -13.67 -21.36
N ARG A 445 -0.48 -13.16 -20.54
CA ARG A 445 -1.80 -13.80 -20.31
C ARG A 445 -2.55 -13.97 -21.63
N ALA A 446 -2.63 -12.92 -22.42
CA ALA A 446 -3.28 -12.94 -23.73
C ALA A 446 -2.70 -14.00 -24.65
N SER A 447 -1.38 -14.03 -24.76
CA SER A 447 -0.66 -14.93 -25.67
C SER A 447 -0.80 -16.41 -25.27
N TYR A 448 -0.81 -16.70 -23.97
CA TYR A 448 -1.01 -18.06 -23.45
C TYR A 448 -2.44 -18.54 -23.65
N ASN A 449 -3.44 -17.72 -23.34
CA ASN A 449 -4.85 -18.07 -23.45
C ASN A 449 -5.29 -18.31 -24.91
N HIS A 450 -4.66 -17.57 -25.85
CA HIS A 450 -4.99 -17.69 -27.27
C HIS A 450 -4.47 -18.98 -27.89
N ASP A 451 -3.34 -19.50 -27.43
CA ASP A 451 -2.67 -20.66 -28.07
C ASP A 451 -3.14 -22.02 -27.54
N GLY A 452 -3.42 -22.14 -26.23
CA GLY A 452 -3.88 -23.38 -25.60
C GLY A 452 -2.89 -24.55 -25.64
N THR A 453 -1.62 -24.30 -26.04
CA THR A 453 -0.57 -25.33 -26.11
C THR A 453 0.67 -24.90 -25.33
N ARG A 454 1.54 -25.85 -24.94
CA ARG A 454 2.82 -25.55 -24.27
C ARG A 454 3.91 -26.55 -24.69
N ILE A 455 5.17 -26.20 -24.46
CA ILE A 455 6.30 -27.14 -24.59
C ILE A 455 6.16 -28.19 -23.47
N PRO A 456 6.24 -29.50 -23.78
CA PRO A 456 6.11 -30.56 -22.79
C PRO A 456 7.09 -30.38 -21.61
N GLY A 457 6.57 -30.55 -20.37
CA GLY A 457 7.35 -30.39 -19.16
C GLY A 457 7.69 -28.93 -18.78
N SER A 458 7.17 -27.93 -19.51
CA SER A 458 7.38 -26.53 -19.14
C SER A 458 6.51 -26.13 -17.96
N ILE A 459 7.07 -25.25 -17.13
CA ILE A 459 6.40 -24.63 -15.98
C ILE A 459 5.86 -23.27 -16.43
N ARG A 460 4.56 -23.05 -16.22
CA ARG A 460 3.94 -21.75 -16.48
C ARG A 460 4.33 -20.75 -15.40
N VAL A 461 5.02 -19.71 -15.80
CA VAL A 461 5.38 -18.59 -14.92
C VAL A 461 4.97 -17.29 -15.60
N LEU A 462 4.10 -16.51 -14.98
CA LEU A 462 3.73 -15.20 -15.52
C LEU A 462 4.97 -14.30 -15.58
N PRO A 463 5.17 -13.52 -16.65
CA PRO A 463 6.35 -12.67 -16.80
C PRO A 463 6.55 -11.73 -15.61
N ASP A 464 5.46 -11.16 -15.12
CA ASP A 464 5.42 -10.26 -13.98
C ASP A 464 5.61 -10.95 -12.61
N ALA A 465 5.49 -12.28 -12.54
CA ALA A 465 5.71 -13.07 -11.33
C ALA A 465 7.06 -13.83 -11.31
N ALA A 466 7.89 -13.68 -12.33
CA ALA A 466 9.10 -14.49 -12.49
C ALA A 466 10.11 -14.34 -11.36
N ILE A 467 10.27 -13.15 -10.79
CA ILE A 467 11.17 -12.91 -9.65
C ILE A 467 10.66 -13.61 -8.38
N GLU A 468 9.36 -13.55 -8.12
CA GLU A 468 8.74 -14.21 -6.95
C GLU A 468 8.88 -15.72 -7.04
N TRP A 469 8.56 -16.28 -8.20
CA TRP A 469 8.75 -17.70 -8.47
C TRP A 469 10.20 -18.15 -8.26
N ALA A 470 11.16 -17.33 -8.65
CA ALA A 470 12.58 -17.64 -8.54
C ALA A 470 13.10 -17.63 -7.09
N MET A 471 12.43 -16.95 -6.16
CA MET A 471 12.80 -16.95 -4.73
C MET A 471 12.63 -18.32 -4.08
N ASP A 472 11.73 -19.15 -4.61
CA ASP A 472 11.47 -20.52 -4.14
C ASP A 472 12.40 -21.56 -4.80
N CYS A 473 13.28 -21.12 -5.72
CA CYS A 473 14.18 -22.00 -6.47
C CYS A 473 15.62 -21.97 -5.94
N LEU A 474 16.34 -23.10 -6.14
CA LEU A 474 17.75 -23.18 -5.76
C LEU A 474 18.62 -22.30 -6.67
N PRO A 475 19.51 -21.45 -6.12
CA PRO A 475 20.43 -20.65 -6.90
C PRO A 475 21.35 -21.52 -7.77
N GLY A 476 21.69 -21.02 -8.98
CA GLY A 476 22.56 -21.73 -9.91
C GLY A 476 21.88 -22.78 -10.81
N GLN A 477 20.55 -22.96 -10.68
CA GLN A 477 19.79 -23.81 -11.57
C GLN A 477 19.78 -23.25 -13.01
N GLU A 478 19.86 -24.14 -13.99
CA GLU A 478 19.78 -23.77 -15.40
C GLU A 478 18.32 -23.61 -15.82
N LEU A 479 17.98 -22.44 -16.36
CA LEU A 479 16.62 -22.07 -16.75
C LEU A 479 16.58 -21.71 -18.23
N VAL A 480 15.54 -22.16 -18.95
CA VAL A 480 15.29 -21.78 -20.34
C VAL A 480 13.93 -21.12 -20.42
N THR A 481 13.90 -19.86 -20.81
CA THR A 481 12.65 -19.09 -20.97
C THR A 481 12.20 -19.08 -22.42
N TYR A 482 10.89 -19.14 -22.65
CA TYR A 482 10.31 -18.95 -23.98
C TYR A 482 9.02 -18.13 -23.94
N CYS A 483 8.73 -17.45 -25.04
CA CYS A 483 7.47 -16.73 -25.27
C CYS A 483 6.93 -17.01 -26.67
N SER A 484 5.87 -16.31 -27.11
CA SER A 484 5.27 -16.50 -28.44
C SER A 484 5.82 -15.55 -29.50
N SER A 485 6.49 -14.46 -29.12
CA SER A 485 6.98 -13.50 -30.09
C SER A 485 8.26 -14.00 -30.74
N LEU A 486 8.37 -13.83 -32.05
CA LEU A 486 9.56 -14.21 -32.84
C LEU A 486 10.83 -13.47 -32.38
N ASP A 487 10.69 -12.24 -31.90
CA ASP A 487 11.80 -11.44 -31.36
C ASP A 487 12.22 -11.82 -29.94
N GLY A 488 11.44 -12.65 -29.26
CA GLY A 488 11.73 -13.14 -27.91
C GLY A 488 11.72 -12.06 -26.82
N ALA A 489 11.13 -10.89 -27.08
CA ALA A 489 11.24 -9.72 -26.18
C ALA A 489 10.84 -10.01 -24.73
N THR A 490 9.77 -10.74 -24.50
CA THR A 490 9.30 -11.10 -23.16
C THR A 490 10.23 -12.10 -22.47
N SER A 491 10.62 -13.19 -23.17
CA SER A 491 11.52 -14.21 -22.63
C SER A 491 12.92 -13.68 -22.36
N VAL A 492 13.45 -12.78 -23.23
CA VAL A 492 14.73 -12.09 -23.00
C VAL A 492 14.68 -11.25 -21.74
N ARG A 493 13.60 -10.49 -21.54
CA ARG A 493 13.43 -9.61 -20.37
C ARG A 493 13.35 -10.40 -19.06
N VAL A 494 12.57 -11.46 -19.02
CA VAL A 494 12.48 -12.36 -17.87
C VAL A 494 13.83 -13.06 -17.61
N ALA A 495 14.49 -13.56 -18.64
CA ALA A 495 15.81 -14.18 -18.49
C ALA A 495 16.85 -13.21 -17.94
N GLN A 496 16.85 -11.93 -18.34
CA GLN A 496 17.72 -10.90 -17.77
C GLN A 496 17.45 -10.66 -16.28
N GLN A 497 16.17 -10.63 -15.87
CA GLN A 497 15.78 -10.50 -14.48
C GLN A 497 16.29 -11.67 -13.64
N LEU A 498 16.09 -12.91 -14.11
CA LEU A 498 16.53 -14.13 -13.43
C LEU A 498 18.06 -14.23 -13.33
N ARG A 499 18.80 -13.78 -14.37
CA ARG A 499 20.28 -13.67 -14.30
C ARG A 499 20.73 -12.69 -13.22
N GLY A 500 20.01 -11.59 -13.06
CA GLY A 500 20.27 -10.63 -11.98
C GLY A 500 20.15 -11.23 -10.56
N LEU A 501 19.43 -12.34 -10.41
CA LEU A 501 19.30 -13.13 -9.19
C LEU A 501 20.31 -14.28 -9.08
N GLY A 502 21.20 -14.47 -10.08
CA GLY A 502 22.26 -15.48 -10.06
C GLY A 502 21.91 -16.80 -10.74
N PHE A 503 20.79 -16.89 -11.47
CA PHE A 503 20.43 -18.07 -12.26
C PHE A 503 21.19 -18.12 -13.58
N ILE A 504 21.48 -19.32 -14.08
CA ILE A 504 22.04 -19.57 -15.40
C ILE A 504 20.86 -19.63 -16.38
N THR A 505 20.63 -18.55 -17.15
CA THR A 505 19.44 -18.44 -17.99
C THR A 505 19.77 -18.40 -19.47
N PHE A 506 18.93 -19.07 -20.26
CA PHE A 506 18.92 -19.07 -21.71
C PHE A 506 17.53 -18.68 -22.22
N VAL A 507 17.49 -18.25 -23.47
CA VAL A 507 16.23 -17.94 -24.17
C VAL A 507 16.09 -18.91 -25.34
N LEU A 508 14.91 -19.52 -25.50
CA LEU A 508 14.62 -20.35 -26.66
C LEU A 508 14.44 -19.46 -27.90
N SER A 509 15.26 -19.67 -28.91
CA SER A 509 15.18 -18.95 -30.17
C SER A 509 13.83 -19.23 -30.85
N GLU A 510 13.23 -18.19 -31.45
CA GLU A 510 11.89 -18.25 -32.07
C GLU A 510 10.76 -18.68 -31.09
N GLY A 511 11.03 -18.85 -29.79
CA GLY A 511 10.07 -19.19 -28.78
C GLY A 511 9.28 -20.49 -29.05
N ILE A 512 7.98 -20.50 -28.70
CA ILE A 512 7.13 -21.68 -28.94
C ILE A 512 6.93 -21.98 -30.43
N GLU A 513 6.98 -20.98 -31.30
CA GLU A 513 6.82 -21.16 -32.75
C GLU A 513 8.01 -21.91 -33.35
N GLY A 514 9.22 -21.65 -32.85
CA GLY A 514 10.41 -22.42 -33.25
C GLY A 514 10.33 -23.88 -32.82
N TRP A 515 9.82 -24.15 -31.61
CA TRP A 515 9.60 -25.50 -31.12
C TRP A 515 8.53 -26.24 -31.94
N ARG A 516 7.39 -25.58 -32.21
CA ARG A 516 6.24 -26.15 -32.95
C ARG A 516 6.60 -26.68 -34.32
N LYS A 517 7.63 -26.15 -34.98
CA LYS A 517 8.07 -26.60 -36.32
C LYS A 517 8.59 -28.03 -36.33
N ASN A 518 9.29 -28.44 -35.26
CA ASN A 518 10.07 -29.66 -35.25
C ASN A 518 9.67 -30.66 -34.14
N TYR A 519 8.93 -30.20 -33.10
CA TYR A 519 8.64 -30.98 -31.91
C TYR A 519 7.17 -30.90 -31.50
N PRO A 520 6.64 -31.94 -30.82
CA PRO A 520 5.27 -31.95 -30.37
C PRO A 520 5.03 -30.94 -29.24
N LEU A 521 3.79 -30.47 -29.15
CA LEU A 521 3.28 -29.61 -28.08
C LEU A 521 2.27 -30.39 -27.22
N GLU A 522 2.15 -29.98 -25.98
CA GLU A 522 1.15 -30.46 -25.03
C GLU A 522 -0.04 -29.52 -25.01
N PHE A 523 -1.28 -30.02 -25.03
CA PHE A 523 -2.48 -29.23 -24.87
C PHE A 523 -2.69 -28.89 -23.39
N VAL A 524 -3.15 -27.70 -23.11
CA VAL A 524 -3.45 -27.21 -21.77
C VAL A 524 -4.94 -26.91 -21.70
N GLU A 525 -5.63 -27.44 -20.71
CA GLU A 525 -6.98 -26.98 -20.39
C GLU A 525 -6.85 -25.54 -19.84
N VAL A 526 -7.29 -24.59 -20.65
CA VAL A 526 -7.41 -23.19 -20.19
C VAL A 526 -8.65 -23.13 -19.31
N ALA A 527 -8.48 -22.90 -18.02
CA ALA A 527 -9.60 -22.62 -17.13
C ALA A 527 -10.27 -21.31 -17.60
N VAL A 528 -11.51 -21.41 -18.05
CA VAL A 528 -12.34 -20.29 -18.53
C VAL A 528 -12.73 -19.37 -17.37
#